data_40e101a0405dc47bac0bb4c94281ce48
#
_entry.id   40e101a0405dc47bac0bb4c94281ce48
#
_cell.length_a   1.000
_cell.length_b   1.000
_cell.length_c   1.000
_cell.angle_alpha   90.00
_cell.angle_beta   90.00
_cell.angle_gamma   90.00
#
_symmetry.space_group_name_H-M   'P 1'
#
loop_
_entity.id
_entity.type
_entity.pdbx_description
1 polymer ?
#
loop_
_entity_poly.entity_id
_entity_poly.type
_entity_poly.pdbx_seq_one_letter_code
_entity_poly.pdbx_strand_id
1 'polypeptide(L)'
;MTTTRRKFLKTTALGAVAAPLATPALAQSTIKWRMQTYAGPALAAHVIDPAIKMFNKIAGDRMQIELFYADQLVPTGELFRAMQRGTIDAVQSDDDSMASPTDVTVFGGYFPFASRYSLDVPVLFNQYGLAEIWDEQYSAVGVKHISAGSWDPCHFATKDPINSLADLQGKRVFTFPTAGRFLSQFGVVPVTLPWEDIEVAVQTGELDGIAWSGITEDYTVGWADVTNYFLTNNISGAWAGSFFANMDRWNEVPEDLQTLFRVCCDQSHYYRQWWYWGGEANLRVNGTKMQLTSIPDEEWAQVENAAIQFWDEIAAEGEVQKRVVDIFRKYNADMQKAGRPYRYG
;
A
#
# COMPACT_ATOMS: atom_id res chain seq x y z
N MET A 1 -5.14 91.30 -54.19
CA MET A 1 -4.57 90.45 -55.23
C MET A 1 -4.33 89.09 -54.62
N THR A 2 -4.95 88.13 -55.14
CA THR A 2 -5.33 86.89 -54.58
C THR A 2 -4.23 85.86 -54.49
N THR A 3 -4.02 85.30 -53.34
CA THR A 3 -3.05 84.16 -53.15
C THR A 3 -3.82 82.93 -52.71
N THR A 4 -3.73 81.92 -53.54
CA THR A 4 -4.49 80.68 -53.37
C THR A 4 -3.71 79.72 -52.48
N ARG A 5 -4.28 79.32 -51.40
CA ARG A 5 -3.84 78.21 -50.52
C ARG A 5 -4.26 76.90 -51.13
N ARG A 6 -3.29 76.02 -51.52
CA ARG A 6 -3.56 74.62 -51.79
C ARG A 6 -2.94 73.73 -50.71
N LYS A 7 -3.83 73.01 -50.11
CA LYS A 7 -3.76 72.05 -49.07
C LYS A 7 -2.75 70.94 -49.29
N PHE A 8 -2.01 70.64 -48.26
CA PHE A 8 -1.35 69.32 -48.08
C PHE A 8 -2.20 68.47 -47.16
N LEU A 9 -2.88 67.50 -47.71
CA LEU A 9 -3.49 66.43 -46.95
C LEU A 9 -2.44 65.27 -46.84
N LYS A 10 -1.83 65.16 -45.68
CA LYS A 10 -1.07 63.96 -45.35
C LYS A 10 -2.06 62.95 -44.76
N THR A 11 -2.29 61.90 -45.50
CA THR A 11 -3.04 60.71 -45.06
C THR A 11 -2.22 59.95 -44.05
N THR A 12 -2.55 60.06 -42.77
CA THR A 12 -2.03 59.20 -41.70
C THR A 12 -2.86 57.94 -41.71
N ALA A 13 -2.28 56.82 -42.24
CA ALA A 13 -2.85 55.49 -42.08
C ALA A 13 -2.67 55.09 -40.61
N LEU A 14 -3.74 55.08 -39.83
CA LEU A 14 -3.78 54.41 -38.54
C LEU A 14 -3.74 52.89 -38.79
N GLY A 15 -2.58 52.30 -38.57
CA GLY A 15 -2.48 50.86 -38.40
C GLY A 15 -3.20 50.45 -37.11
N ALA A 16 -4.36 49.86 -37.24
CA ALA A 16 -5.01 49.18 -36.14
C ALA A 16 -4.17 47.98 -35.78
N VAL A 17 -3.34 48.10 -34.74
CA VAL A 17 -2.74 46.97 -34.07
C VAL A 17 -3.90 46.21 -33.39
N ALA A 18 -4.34 45.11 -34.02
CA ALA A 18 -5.21 44.17 -33.38
C ALA A 18 -4.43 43.54 -32.21
N ALA A 19 -4.63 44.05 -31.00
CA ALA A 19 -4.19 43.32 -29.81
C ALA A 19 -4.90 41.96 -29.83
N PRO A 20 -4.21 40.83 -29.64
CA PRO A 20 -4.87 39.58 -29.50
C PRO A 20 -5.76 39.69 -28.28
N LEU A 21 -7.07 39.59 -28.49
CA LEU A 21 -8.03 39.39 -27.40
C LEU A 21 -7.55 38.12 -26.71
N ALA A 22 -6.96 38.28 -25.51
CA ALA A 22 -6.71 37.18 -24.64
C ALA A 22 -8.09 36.52 -24.39
N THR A 23 -8.33 35.40 -25.01
CA THR A 23 -9.43 34.51 -24.66
C THR A 23 -9.32 34.30 -23.16
N PRO A 24 -10.38 34.60 -22.36
CA PRO A 24 -10.35 34.28 -20.95
C PRO A 24 -10.06 32.78 -20.87
N ALA A 25 -8.95 32.43 -20.24
CA ALA A 25 -8.71 31.05 -19.87
C ALA A 25 -9.94 30.66 -19.04
N LEU A 26 -10.81 29.84 -19.59
CA LEU A 26 -11.87 29.20 -18.82
C LEU A 26 -11.18 28.59 -17.62
N ALA A 27 -11.42 29.14 -16.44
CA ALA A 27 -10.88 28.60 -15.21
C ALA A 27 -11.38 27.14 -15.14
N GLN A 28 -10.47 26.22 -15.46
CA GLN A 28 -10.77 24.79 -15.39
C GLN A 28 -11.11 24.51 -13.93
N SER A 29 -12.30 23.96 -13.69
CA SER A 29 -12.72 23.65 -12.32
C SER A 29 -11.71 22.70 -11.68
N THR A 30 -11.32 22.98 -10.44
CA THR A 30 -10.41 22.13 -9.67
C THR A 30 -10.97 20.70 -9.62
N ILE A 31 -10.19 19.74 -10.05
CA ILE A 31 -10.53 18.31 -9.88
C ILE A 31 -10.44 18.01 -8.38
N LYS A 32 -11.49 17.42 -7.82
CA LYS A 32 -11.55 17.02 -6.41
C LYS A 32 -11.74 15.52 -6.31
N TRP A 33 -10.84 14.87 -5.58
CA TRP A 33 -10.92 13.46 -5.29
C TRP A 33 -11.12 13.21 -3.80
N ARG A 34 -11.93 12.21 -3.49
CA ARG A 34 -12.00 11.57 -2.19
C ARG A 34 -11.20 10.29 -2.24
N MET A 35 -10.20 10.19 -1.39
CA MET A 35 -9.37 9.01 -1.27
C MET A 35 -9.49 8.46 0.14
N GLN A 36 -9.70 7.16 0.30
CA GLN A 36 -9.66 6.51 1.61
C GLN A 36 -8.54 5.51 1.69
N THR A 37 -7.91 5.43 2.87
CA THR A 37 -6.92 4.39 3.21
C THR A 37 -7.50 3.43 4.23
N TYR A 38 -6.92 2.21 4.29
CA TYR A 38 -7.18 1.25 5.37
C TYR A 38 -6.57 1.70 6.70
N ALA A 39 -5.58 2.58 6.68
CA ALA A 39 -4.83 2.99 7.85
C ALA A 39 -5.61 4.00 8.71
N GLY A 40 -5.58 3.81 10.02
CA GLY A 40 -6.04 4.80 10.99
C GLY A 40 -5.15 6.06 11.00
N PRO A 41 -5.60 7.15 11.67
CA PRO A 41 -4.91 8.46 11.62
C PRO A 41 -3.46 8.41 12.10
N ALA A 42 -3.16 7.63 13.13
CA ALA A 42 -1.82 7.52 13.72
C ALA A 42 -0.81 6.95 12.70
N LEU A 43 -1.17 5.92 11.97
CA LEU A 43 -0.33 5.32 10.93
C LEU A 43 -0.29 6.19 9.68
N ALA A 44 -1.44 6.67 9.20
CA ALA A 44 -1.54 7.47 7.98
C ALA A 44 -0.70 8.74 8.05
N ALA A 45 -0.58 9.37 9.22
CA ALA A 45 0.26 10.55 9.44
C ALA A 45 1.74 10.34 9.07
N HIS A 46 2.23 9.10 9.18
CA HIS A 46 3.61 8.73 8.83
C HIS A 46 3.75 8.25 7.39
N VAL A 47 2.77 7.52 6.87
CA VAL A 47 2.98 6.72 5.65
C VAL A 47 2.20 7.19 4.42
N ILE A 48 1.13 7.98 4.56
CA ILE A 48 0.27 8.38 3.44
C ILE A 48 0.08 9.90 3.36
N ASP A 49 -0.26 10.52 4.48
CA ASP A 49 -0.47 11.97 4.58
C ASP A 49 0.63 12.82 3.92
N PRO A 50 1.93 12.51 4.11
CA PRO A 50 3.00 13.31 3.50
C PRO A 50 2.92 13.33 1.98
N ALA A 51 2.60 12.19 1.35
CA ALA A 51 2.50 12.07 -0.10
C ALA A 51 1.30 12.87 -0.65
N ILE A 52 0.14 12.75 0.00
CA ILE A 52 -1.06 13.47 -0.42
C ILE A 52 -0.90 14.99 -0.21
N LYS A 53 -0.32 15.40 0.92
CA LYS A 53 0.00 16.83 1.16
C LYS A 53 0.98 17.38 0.13
N MET A 54 2.00 16.59 -0.26
CA MET A 54 2.96 16.96 -1.29
C MET A 54 2.28 17.10 -2.65
N PHE A 55 1.46 16.11 -3.04
CA PHE A 55 0.68 16.16 -4.28
C PHE A 55 -0.19 17.42 -4.32
N ASN A 56 -1.02 17.64 -3.31
CA ASN A 56 -1.93 18.79 -3.23
C ASN A 56 -1.19 20.13 -3.31
N LYS A 57 -0.01 20.22 -2.65
CA LYS A 57 0.82 21.43 -2.69
C LYS A 57 1.35 21.72 -4.11
N ILE A 58 1.77 20.69 -4.86
CA ILE A 58 2.37 20.88 -6.20
C ILE A 58 1.27 21.03 -7.26
N ALA A 59 0.19 20.25 -7.17
CA ALA A 59 -0.94 20.33 -8.09
C ALA A 59 -1.69 21.66 -7.98
N GLY A 60 -1.68 22.30 -6.80
CA GLY A 60 -2.33 23.59 -6.55
C GLY A 60 -3.85 23.54 -6.83
N ASP A 61 -4.35 24.58 -7.47
CA ASP A 61 -5.79 24.69 -7.79
C ASP A 61 -6.24 23.75 -8.93
N ARG A 62 -5.34 23.01 -9.55
CA ARG A 62 -5.70 22.10 -10.66
C ARG A 62 -6.34 20.81 -10.16
N MET A 63 -5.85 20.26 -9.04
CA MET A 63 -6.39 19.05 -8.43
C MET A 63 -6.11 19.03 -6.94
N GLN A 64 -7.09 18.56 -6.17
CA GLN A 64 -6.97 18.36 -4.71
C GLN A 64 -7.53 16.99 -4.33
N ILE A 65 -6.80 16.28 -3.48
CA ILE A 65 -7.19 14.98 -2.92
C ILE A 65 -7.49 15.19 -1.43
N GLU A 66 -8.71 14.87 -1.03
CA GLU A 66 -9.11 14.79 0.37
C GLU A 66 -8.91 13.36 0.84
N LEU A 67 -8.03 13.18 1.84
CA LEU A 67 -7.71 11.88 2.41
C LEU A 67 -8.62 11.58 3.60
N PHE A 68 -9.24 10.42 3.56
CA PHE A 68 -10.03 9.81 4.62
C PHE A 68 -9.30 8.59 5.18
N TYR A 69 -9.37 8.39 6.48
CA TYR A 69 -8.72 7.27 7.17
C TYR A 69 -9.64 6.05 7.25
N ALA A 70 -9.15 4.98 7.86
CA ALA A 70 -9.89 3.74 8.03
C ALA A 70 -11.33 4.00 8.49
N ASP A 71 -12.27 3.34 7.83
CA ASP A 71 -13.71 3.29 8.14
C ASP A 71 -14.47 4.64 8.14
N GLN A 72 -13.83 5.75 7.70
CA GLN A 72 -14.47 7.07 7.71
C GLN A 72 -15.55 7.26 6.63
N LEU A 73 -15.39 6.69 5.44
CA LEU A 73 -16.40 6.74 4.38
C LEU A 73 -17.13 5.41 4.24
N VAL A 74 -16.36 4.32 4.20
CA VAL A 74 -16.87 2.95 4.12
C VAL A 74 -15.95 2.03 4.93
N PRO A 75 -16.44 0.87 5.40
CA PRO A 75 -15.59 -0.17 5.98
C PRO A 75 -14.48 -0.61 5.03
N THR A 76 -13.31 -0.99 5.56
CA THR A 76 -12.14 -1.38 4.76
C THR A 76 -12.46 -2.47 3.73
N GLY A 77 -13.23 -3.50 4.10
CA GLY A 77 -13.67 -4.56 3.19
C GLY A 77 -14.64 -4.12 2.07
N GLU A 78 -15.14 -2.87 2.09
CA GLU A 78 -15.99 -2.29 1.07
C GLU A 78 -15.24 -1.27 0.17
N LEU A 79 -13.95 -1.01 0.42
CA LEU A 79 -13.16 -0.01 -0.30
C LEU A 79 -13.14 -0.27 -1.81
N PHE A 80 -12.90 -1.53 -2.21
CA PHE A 80 -12.89 -1.87 -3.63
C PHE A 80 -14.22 -1.54 -4.31
N ARG A 81 -15.34 -1.97 -3.74
CA ARG A 81 -16.67 -1.73 -4.30
C ARG A 81 -17.04 -0.26 -4.35
N ALA A 82 -16.67 0.49 -3.31
CA ALA A 82 -16.93 1.92 -3.25
C ALA A 82 -16.13 2.68 -4.33
N MET A 83 -14.87 2.32 -4.54
CA MET A 83 -14.03 2.87 -5.61
C MET A 83 -14.56 2.47 -6.99
N GLN A 84 -14.85 1.20 -7.23
CA GLN A 84 -15.38 0.73 -8.51
C GLN A 84 -16.67 1.45 -8.93
N ARG A 85 -17.54 1.78 -7.96
CA ARG A 85 -18.79 2.51 -8.19
C ARG A 85 -18.62 4.03 -8.27
N GLY A 86 -17.41 4.56 -8.07
CA GLY A 86 -17.15 6.00 -8.05
C GLY A 86 -17.67 6.72 -6.80
N THR A 87 -18.01 5.99 -5.73
CA THR A 87 -18.36 6.59 -4.43
C THR A 87 -17.11 7.19 -3.78
N ILE A 88 -15.96 6.55 -3.98
CA ILE A 88 -14.61 7.01 -3.65
C ILE A 88 -13.83 7.07 -4.96
N ASP A 89 -12.99 8.09 -5.15
CA ASP A 89 -12.24 8.27 -6.39
C ASP A 89 -10.95 7.45 -6.40
N ALA A 90 -10.30 7.30 -5.24
CA ALA A 90 -9.06 6.55 -5.08
C ALA A 90 -9.00 5.83 -3.73
N VAL A 91 -8.17 4.80 -3.66
CA VAL A 91 -7.92 3.99 -2.46
C VAL A 91 -6.43 3.73 -2.31
N GLN A 92 -5.97 3.70 -1.06
CA GLN A 92 -4.69 3.10 -0.70
C GLN A 92 -4.98 1.94 0.27
N SER A 93 -4.62 0.72 -0.13
CA SER A 93 -4.83 -0.49 0.66
C SER A 93 -3.97 -1.64 0.11
N ASP A 94 -4.06 -2.80 0.75
CA ASP A 94 -3.74 -4.06 0.13
C ASP A 94 -4.98 -4.66 -0.56
N ASP A 95 -4.73 -5.57 -1.46
CA ASP A 95 -5.76 -6.21 -2.28
C ASP A 95 -6.67 -7.12 -1.44
N ASP A 96 -6.08 -7.80 -0.45
CA ASP A 96 -6.73 -8.82 0.37
C ASP A 96 -7.73 -8.19 1.37
N SER A 97 -7.31 -7.16 2.12
CA SER A 97 -8.17 -6.48 3.11
C SER A 97 -9.32 -5.70 2.47
N MET A 98 -9.12 -5.13 1.27
CA MET A 98 -10.21 -4.43 0.58
C MET A 98 -11.14 -5.35 -0.19
N ALA A 99 -10.95 -6.67 -0.09
CA ALA A 99 -11.75 -7.71 -0.75
C ALA A 99 -11.89 -7.49 -2.27
N SER A 100 -10.76 -7.25 -2.93
CA SER A 100 -10.71 -7.11 -4.39
C SER A 100 -11.16 -8.40 -5.07
N PRO A 101 -12.04 -8.36 -6.09
CA PRO A 101 -12.51 -9.54 -6.80
C PRO A 101 -11.57 -9.96 -7.94
N THR A 102 -10.28 -9.77 -7.80
CA THR A 102 -9.26 -10.11 -8.79
C THR A 102 -8.49 -11.36 -8.39
N ASP A 103 -7.93 -12.06 -9.36
CA ASP A 103 -7.13 -13.26 -9.09
C ASP A 103 -5.80 -12.99 -8.41
N VAL A 104 -5.38 -11.71 -8.32
CA VAL A 104 -4.18 -11.31 -7.60
C VAL A 104 -4.43 -11.00 -6.11
N THR A 105 -5.68 -10.96 -5.67
CA THR A 105 -6.08 -10.56 -4.31
C THR A 105 -5.36 -11.37 -3.23
N VAL A 106 -5.21 -12.67 -3.42
CA VAL A 106 -4.51 -13.58 -2.50
C VAL A 106 -3.05 -13.20 -2.24
N PHE A 107 -2.45 -12.40 -3.11
CA PHE A 107 -1.04 -11.95 -3.00
C PHE A 107 -0.88 -10.54 -2.41
N GLY A 108 -1.97 -9.79 -2.30
CA GLY A 108 -1.98 -8.52 -1.58
C GLY A 108 -1.98 -8.77 -0.09
N GLY A 109 -1.29 -8.01 0.70
CA GLY A 109 -1.04 -8.33 2.09
C GLY A 109 0.20 -9.21 2.25
N TYR A 110 0.21 -10.09 3.26
CA TYR A 110 1.35 -10.97 3.53
C TYR A 110 1.18 -12.32 2.85
N PHE A 111 1.75 -12.47 1.67
CA PHE A 111 1.88 -13.79 1.06
C PHE A 111 3.10 -14.49 1.65
N PRO A 112 2.94 -15.68 2.28
CA PRO A 112 3.99 -16.28 3.11
C PRO A 112 5.30 -16.48 2.36
N PHE A 113 6.38 -15.90 2.87
CA PHE A 113 7.76 -15.99 2.39
C PHE A 113 8.00 -15.56 0.93
N ALA A 114 7.05 -14.85 0.30
CA ALA A 114 7.26 -14.29 -1.04
C ALA A 114 8.31 -13.17 -1.04
N SER A 115 8.33 -12.35 -0.01
CA SER A 115 9.34 -11.32 0.24
C SER A 115 10.03 -11.55 1.58
N ARG A 116 11.35 -11.37 1.63
CA ARG A 116 12.17 -11.47 2.84
C ARG A 116 12.60 -10.11 3.34
N TYR A 117 12.67 -9.13 2.45
CA TYR A 117 13.11 -7.78 2.71
C TYR A 117 12.18 -6.76 2.04
N SER A 118 12.16 -5.55 2.57
CA SER A 118 11.35 -4.47 2.01
C SER A 118 11.70 -4.09 0.56
N LEU A 119 12.92 -4.37 0.10
CA LEU A 119 13.31 -4.15 -1.29
C LEU A 119 12.73 -5.16 -2.28
N ASP A 120 12.24 -6.30 -1.81
CA ASP A 120 11.76 -7.37 -2.70
C ASP A 120 10.50 -6.92 -3.47
N VAL A 121 9.57 -6.26 -2.80
CA VAL A 121 8.31 -5.81 -3.42
C VAL A 121 8.56 -4.88 -4.62
N PRO A 122 9.31 -3.76 -4.52
CA PRO A 122 9.54 -2.91 -5.68
C PRO A 122 10.34 -3.61 -6.78
N VAL A 123 11.23 -4.56 -6.45
CA VAL A 123 11.94 -5.35 -7.47
C VAL A 123 10.98 -6.31 -8.16
N LEU A 124 10.13 -7.02 -7.43
CA LEU A 124 9.11 -7.91 -7.98
C LEU A 124 8.16 -7.18 -8.94
N PHE A 125 7.67 -6.01 -8.53
CA PHE A 125 6.74 -5.23 -9.35
C PHE A 125 7.42 -4.60 -10.57
N ASN A 126 8.60 -3.99 -10.43
CA ASN A 126 9.22 -3.21 -11.50
C ASN A 126 10.18 -4.00 -12.39
N GLN A 127 10.66 -5.18 -11.98
CA GLN A 127 11.66 -5.95 -12.74
C GLN A 127 11.26 -7.39 -13.05
N TYR A 128 10.34 -7.97 -12.28
CA TYR A 128 9.90 -9.35 -12.46
C TYR A 128 8.49 -9.49 -13.05
N GLY A 129 7.80 -8.38 -13.34
CA GLY A 129 6.57 -8.37 -14.11
C GLY A 129 5.27 -8.45 -13.31
N LEU A 130 5.30 -8.21 -11.98
CA LEU A 130 4.05 -8.17 -11.22
C LEU A 130 3.18 -6.97 -11.57
N ALA A 131 3.79 -5.80 -11.88
CA ALA A 131 3.03 -4.60 -12.22
C ALA A 131 2.12 -4.81 -13.42
N GLU A 132 2.58 -5.52 -14.44
CA GLU A 132 1.81 -5.84 -15.64
C GLU A 132 0.62 -6.76 -15.33
N ILE A 133 0.80 -7.74 -14.42
CA ILE A 133 -0.28 -8.65 -14.00
C ILE A 133 -1.33 -7.86 -13.20
N TRP A 134 -0.91 -7.00 -12.27
CA TRP A 134 -1.83 -6.15 -11.51
C TRP A 134 -2.60 -5.19 -12.43
N ASP A 135 -1.91 -4.54 -13.37
CA ASP A 135 -2.57 -3.63 -14.32
C ASP A 135 -3.59 -4.37 -15.20
N GLU A 136 -3.28 -5.58 -15.68
CA GLU A 136 -4.19 -6.47 -16.41
C GLU A 136 -5.45 -6.79 -15.60
N GLN A 137 -5.27 -7.26 -14.36
CA GLN A 137 -6.35 -7.71 -13.51
C GLN A 137 -7.28 -6.57 -13.06
N TYR A 138 -6.69 -5.45 -12.66
CA TYR A 138 -7.48 -4.30 -12.19
C TYR A 138 -8.16 -3.54 -13.32
N SER A 139 -7.53 -3.41 -14.48
CA SER A 139 -8.14 -2.80 -15.65
C SER A 139 -9.38 -3.57 -16.13
N ALA A 140 -9.37 -4.90 -16.04
CA ALA A 140 -10.51 -5.73 -16.38
C ALA A 140 -11.76 -5.48 -15.50
N VAL A 141 -11.58 -4.93 -14.31
CA VAL A 141 -12.66 -4.59 -13.36
C VAL A 141 -12.89 -3.09 -13.19
N GLY A 142 -12.40 -2.27 -14.12
CA GLY A 142 -12.64 -0.82 -14.14
C GLY A 142 -11.88 -0.02 -13.09
N VAL A 143 -10.74 -0.53 -12.64
CA VAL A 143 -9.86 0.10 -11.66
C VAL A 143 -8.47 0.31 -12.24
N LYS A 144 -7.86 1.47 -12.00
CA LYS A 144 -6.46 1.73 -12.30
C LYS A 144 -5.60 1.35 -11.11
N HIS A 145 -4.70 0.40 -11.27
CA HIS A 145 -3.58 0.18 -10.39
C HIS A 145 -2.51 1.25 -10.68
N ILE A 146 -2.15 2.07 -9.69
CA ILE A 146 -1.28 3.23 -9.90
C ILE A 146 0.17 2.90 -9.56
N SER A 147 0.40 2.37 -8.37
CA SER A 147 1.74 2.06 -7.85
C SER A 147 1.64 1.10 -6.69
N ALA A 148 2.55 0.13 -6.63
CA ALA A 148 2.72 -0.79 -5.51
C ALA A 148 4.08 -0.57 -4.84
N GLY A 149 4.13 -0.77 -3.54
CA GLY A 149 5.39 -0.68 -2.80
C GLY A 149 5.34 -1.39 -1.47
N SER A 150 6.51 -1.48 -0.84
CA SER A 150 6.68 -2.21 0.40
C SER A 150 6.05 -1.49 1.59
N TRP A 151 5.47 -2.30 2.42
CA TRP A 151 5.10 -1.98 3.78
C TRP A 151 5.98 -2.77 4.75
N ASP A 152 5.55 -2.90 6.00
CA ASP A 152 6.31 -3.54 7.07
C ASP A 152 6.32 -5.08 6.99
N PRO A 153 7.15 -5.75 7.80
CA PRO A 153 7.14 -7.21 7.92
C PRO A 153 5.96 -7.71 8.74
N CYS A 154 5.60 -8.99 8.58
CA CYS A 154 4.57 -9.65 9.38
C CYS A 154 5.18 -10.43 10.55
N HIS A 155 5.06 -9.89 11.73
CA HIS A 155 5.40 -10.50 13.00
C HIS A 155 4.17 -10.76 13.86
N PHE A 156 4.36 -11.37 15.02
CA PHE A 156 3.32 -11.53 16.03
C PHE A 156 3.60 -10.59 17.21
N ALA A 157 2.62 -9.77 17.54
CA ALA A 157 2.53 -9.03 18.79
C ALA A 157 1.52 -9.71 19.71
N THR A 158 1.92 -10.24 20.87
CA THR A 158 1.07 -11.15 21.68
C THR A 158 1.05 -10.78 23.16
N LYS A 159 0.02 -11.24 23.87
CA LYS A 159 -0.10 -11.09 25.33
C LYS A 159 0.81 -12.05 26.07
N ASP A 160 0.95 -13.27 25.57
CA ASP A 160 1.79 -14.34 26.12
C ASP A 160 2.98 -14.60 25.22
N PRO A 161 4.13 -15.05 25.75
CA PRO A 161 5.30 -15.33 24.96
C PRO A 161 5.08 -16.48 23.98
N ILE A 162 5.69 -16.38 22.79
CA ILE A 162 5.76 -17.46 21.81
C ILE A 162 7.24 -17.83 21.66
N ASN A 163 7.60 -19.06 22.06
CA ASN A 163 8.95 -19.59 22.00
C ASN A 163 9.04 -20.91 21.24
N SER A 164 7.89 -21.47 20.82
CA SER A 164 7.77 -22.70 20.06
C SER A 164 6.55 -22.64 19.14
N LEU A 165 6.45 -23.52 18.13
CA LEU A 165 5.25 -23.68 17.32
C LEU A 165 4.05 -24.15 18.14
N ALA A 166 4.28 -24.88 19.22
CA ALA A 166 3.21 -25.33 20.12
C ALA A 166 2.49 -24.15 20.80
N ASP A 167 3.18 -23.04 21.04
CA ASP A 167 2.59 -21.84 21.64
C ASP A 167 1.61 -21.10 20.71
N LEU A 168 1.64 -21.40 19.42
CA LEU A 168 0.69 -20.85 18.42
C LEU A 168 -0.68 -21.54 18.49
N GLN A 169 -0.76 -22.75 19.04
CA GLN A 169 -1.99 -23.55 19.05
C GLN A 169 -3.14 -22.86 19.78
N GLY A 170 -4.25 -22.64 19.05
CA GLY A 170 -5.46 -22.01 19.58
C GLY A 170 -5.37 -20.51 19.80
N LYS A 171 -4.24 -19.85 19.49
CA LYS A 171 -4.11 -18.39 19.59
C LYS A 171 -5.03 -17.71 18.59
N ARG A 172 -5.92 -16.86 19.09
CA ARG A 172 -6.80 -16.00 18.27
C ARG A 172 -6.05 -14.73 17.94
N VAL A 173 -5.75 -14.54 16.67
CA VAL A 173 -4.97 -13.37 16.23
C VAL A 173 -5.69 -12.62 15.12
N PHE A 174 -5.63 -11.31 15.19
CA PHE A 174 -5.99 -10.45 14.06
C PHE A 174 -4.91 -10.58 12.98
N THR A 175 -5.31 -10.85 11.73
CA THR A 175 -4.36 -10.99 10.61
C THR A 175 -5.06 -10.82 9.27
N PHE A 176 -4.29 -10.70 8.20
CA PHE A 176 -4.79 -10.70 6.82
C PHE A 176 -5.44 -12.04 6.47
N PRO A 177 -6.48 -12.07 5.63
CA PRO A 177 -7.17 -13.30 5.24
C PRO A 177 -6.22 -14.40 4.72
N THR A 178 -5.35 -14.07 3.77
CA THR A 178 -4.40 -15.04 3.18
C THR A 178 -3.36 -15.52 4.18
N ALA A 179 -2.79 -14.61 4.98
CA ALA A 179 -1.87 -14.97 6.06
C ALA A 179 -2.56 -15.87 7.09
N GLY A 180 -3.80 -15.57 7.45
CA GLY A 180 -4.62 -16.36 8.36
C GLY A 180 -4.88 -17.77 7.84
N ARG A 181 -5.20 -17.91 6.54
CA ARG A 181 -5.35 -19.23 5.88
C ARG A 181 -4.06 -20.06 6.03
N PHE A 182 -2.90 -19.46 5.83
CA PHE A 182 -1.61 -20.12 6.00
C PHE A 182 -1.34 -20.48 7.47
N LEU A 183 -1.49 -19.51 8.38
CA LEU A 183 -1.19 -19.69 9.80
C LEU A 183 -2.12 -20.69 10.50
N SER A 184 -3.33 -20.90 9.98
CA SER A 184 -4.25 -21.93 10.51
C SER A 184 -3.68 -23.35 10.44
N GLN A 185 -2.73 -23.62 9.53
CA GLN A 185 -2.02 -24.91 9.46
C GLN A 185 -1.19 -25.19 10.72
N PHE A 186 -0.84 -24.14 11.48
CA PHE A 186 -0.10 -24.21 12.74
C PHE A 186 -0.99 -24.01 13.96
N GLY A 187 -2.31 -24.14 13.79
CA GLY A 187 -3.30 -24.06 14.88
C GLY A 187 -3.66 -22.63 15.31
N VAL A 188 -3.19 -21.62 14.61
CA VAL A 188 -3.64 -20.24 14.82
C VAL A 188 -5.09 -20.11 14.39
N VAL A 189 -5.88 -19.36 15.15
CA VAL A 189 -7.27 -19.01 14.85
C VAL A 189 -7.31 -17.57 14.34
N PRO A 190 -7.37 -17.34 13.02
CA PRO A 190 -7.41 -15.99 12.46
C PRO A 190 -8.75 -15.34 12.76
N VAL A 191 -8.72 -14.07 13.13
CA VAL A 191 -9.91 -13.26 13.41
C VAL A 191 -9.81 -11.98 12.59
N THR A 192 -10.92 -11.57 11.98
CA THR A 192 -11.04 -10.30 11.26
C THR A 192 -11.99 -9.39 12.05
N LEU A 193 -11.53 -8.17 12.32
CA LEU A 193 -12.25 -7.13 13.05
C LEU A 193 -12.07 -5.79 12.31
N PRO A 194 -12.97 -4.81 12.54
CA PRO A 194 -12.70 -3.42 12.17
C PRO A 194 -11.42 -2.92 12.86
N TRP A 195 -10.68 -2.03 12.17
CA TRP A 195 -9.40 -1.51 12.66
C TRP A 195 -9.50 -0.91 14.08
N GLU A 196 -10.55 -0.15 14.33
CA GLU A 196 -10.76 0.54 15.61
C GLU A 196 -11.07 -0.42 16.80
N ASP A 197 -11.46 -1.66 16.51
CA ASP A 197 -11.83 -2.65 17.53
C ASP A 197 -10.65 -3.52 17.99
N ILE A 198 -9.53 -3.54 17.26
CA ILE A 198 -8.40 -4.45 17.49
C ILE A 198 -7.80 -4.27 18.88
N GLU A 199 -7.51 -3.03 19.28
CA GLU A 199 -6.91 -2.73 20.58
C GLU A 199 -7.81 -3.22 21.73
N VAL A 200 -9.09 -2.91 21.65
CA VAL A 200 -10.08 -3.33 22.66
C VAL A 200 -10.21 -4.84 22.71
N ALA A 201 -10.22 -5.53 21.56
CA ALA A 201 -10.29 -6.98 21.49
C ALA A 201 -9.09 -7.67 22.14
N VAL A 202 -7.89 -7.12 22.00
CA VAL A 202 -6.70 -7.58 22.71
C VAL A 202 -6.82 -7.30 24.22
N GLN A 203 -7.22 -6.09 24.62
CA GLN A 203 -7.37 -5.72 26.04
C GLN A 203 -8.35 -6.63 26.76
N THR A 204 -9.51 -6.90 26.17
CA THR A 204 -10.59 -7.72 26.76
C THR A 204 -10.29 -9.22 26.71
N GLY A 205 -9.27 -9.64 25.96
CA GLY A 205 -8.93 -11.06 25.78
C GLY A 205 -9.81 -11.77 24.74
N GLU A 206 -10.49 -11.04 23.87
CA GLU A 206 -11.12 -11.59 22.67
C GLU A 206 -10.05 -12.03 21.67
N LEU A 207 -8.95 -11.28 21.56
CA LEU A 207 -7.74 -11.65 20.85
C LEU A 207 -6.60 -11.97 21.81
N ASP A 208 -5.78 -12.93 21.45
CA ASP A 208 -4.54 -13.28 22.12
C ASP A 208 -3.33 -12.49 21.57
N GLY A 209 -3.50 -11.90 20.38
CA GLY A 209 -2.48 -11.09 19.72
C GLY A 209 -2.86 -10.64 18.32
N ILE A 210 -1.87 -10.12 17.64
CA ILE A 210 -1.94 -9.54 16.29
C ILE A 210 -0.81 -10.16 15.47
N ALA A 211 -1.10 -10.70 14.30
CA ALA A 211 -0.11 -11.16 13.31
C ALA A 211 -0.28 -10.32 12.05
N TRP A 212 0.10 -9.06 12.14
CA TRP A 212 -0.13 -8.07 11.10
C TRP A 212 1.09 -7.24 10.79
N SER A 213 1.82 -6.75 11.78
CA SER A 213 2.78 -5.65 11.61
C SER A 213 4.16 -5.98 12.15
N GLY A 214 5.11 -5.09 11.85
CA GLY A 214 6.38 -4.97 12.55
C GLY A 214 6.25 -4.14 13.83
N ILE A 215 7.29 -4.19 14.67
CA ILE A 215 7.31 -3.49 15.97
C ILE A 215 7.16 -1.96 15.82
N THR A 216 7.57 -1.40 14.69
CA THR A 216 7.42 0.05 14.42
C THR A 216 5.96 0.46 14.35
N GLU A 217 5.15 -0.32 13.68
CA GLU A 217 3.72 -0.07 13.58
C GLU A 217 3.03 -0.33 14.91
N ASP A 218 3.34 -1.43 15.60
CA ASP A 218 2.78 -1.76 16.91
C ASP A 218 2.94 -0.60 17.91
N TYR A 219 4.11 0.04 17.93
CA TYR A 219 4.36 1.22 18.78
C TYR A 219 3.62 2.46 18.30
N THR A 220 3.45 2.61 16.99
CA THR A 220 2.84 3.81 16.39
C THR A 220 1.33 3.84 16.58
N VAL A 221 0.67 2.67 16.43
CA VAL A 221 -0.80 2.58 16.50
C VAL A 221 -1.33 2.21 17.90
N GLY A 222 -0.44 1.98 18.87
CA GLY A 222 -0.83 1.69 20.25
C GLY A 222 -0.93 0.20 20.58
N TRP A 223 -0.72 -0.72 19.65
CA TRP A 223 -0.81 -2.16 19.92
C TRP A 223 0.25 -2.64 20.92
N ALA A 224 1.43 -1.98 20.94
CA ALA A 224 2.45 -2.23 21.94
C ALA A 224 2.03 -1.85 23.39
N ASP A 225 0.91 -1.17 23.59
CA ASP A 225 0.36 -0.86 24.92
C ASP A 225 -0.57 -1.95 25.46
N VAL A 226 -1.03 -2.85 24.58
CA VAL A 226 -1.98 -3.95 24.91
C VAL A 226 -1.39 -5.34 24.71
N THR A 227 -0.20 -5.45 24.12
CA THR A 227 0.59 -6.67 23.96
C THR A 227 1.88 -6.58 24.78
N ASN A 228 2.48 -7.72 25.12
CA ASN A 228 3.68 -7.77 25.98
C ASN A 228 4.91 -8.34 25.25
N TYR A 229 4.68 -9.10 24.17
CA TYR A 229 5.72 -9.86 23.48
C TYR A 229 5.69 -9.64 21.99
N PHE A 230 6.87 -9.64 21.38
CA PHE A 230 7.06 -9.52 19.95
C PHE A 230 7.89 -10.70 19.45
N LEU A 231 7.31 -11.54 18.60
CA LEU A 231 7.99 -12.67 17.98
C LEU A 231 8.88 -12.17 16.84
N THR A 232 10.18 -12.43 16.93
CA THR A 232 11.16 -11.96 15.93
C THR A 232 11.15 -12.75 14.63
N ASN A 233 10.63 -13.98 14.64
CA ASN A 233 10.34 -14.73 13.40
C ASN A 233 9.18 -14.06 12.66
N ASN A 234 9.27 -14.00 11.34
CA ASN A 234 8.20 -13.44 10.50
C ASN A 234 7.81 -14.38 9.36
N ILE A 235 6.58 -14.28 8.89
CA ILE A 235 6.11 -15.03 7.72
C ILE A 235 6.32 -14.25 6.42
N SER A 236 6.62 -12.94 6.50
CA SER A 236 6.95 -12.11 5.36
C SER A 236 7.78 -10.91 5.81
N GLY A 237 8.79 -10.56 5.03
CA GLY A 237 9.63 -9.39 5.28
C GLY A 237 9.02 -8.07 4.83
N ALA A 238 7.98 -8.12 4.03
CA ALA A 238 7.16 -6.98 3.63
C ALA A 238 5.88 -7.46 2.94
N TRP A 239 4.84 -6.62 2.92
CA TRP A 239 3.68 -6.81 2.07
C TRP A 239 3.60 -5.75 0.99
N ALA A 240 2.84 -6.04 -0.06
CA ALA A 240 2.62 -5.13 -1.18
C ALA A 240 1.36 -4.31 -0.95
N GLY A 241 1.52 -3.05 -0.58
CA GLY A 241 0.40 -2.11 -0.53
C GLY A 241 0.40 -1.20 -1.74
N SER A 242 -0.78 -0.92 -2.26
CA SER A 242 -0.96 -0.25 -3.54
C SER A 242 -1.83 0.98 -3.44
N PHE A 243 -1.67 1.86 -4.43
CA PHE A 243 -2.58 2.96 -4.71
C PHE A 243 -3.43 2.60 -5.93
N PHE A 244 -4.73 2.82 -5.81
CA PHE A 244 -5.71 2.52 -6.84
C PHE A 244 -6.60 3.73 -7.10
N ALA A 245 -7.20 3.80 -8.30
CA ALA A 245 -8.24 4.77 -8.61
C ALA A 245 -9.37 4.14 -9.44
N ASN A 246 -10.56 4.69 -9.34
CA ASN A 246 -11.62 4.43 -10.30
C ASN A 246 -11.12 4.79 -11.71
N MET A 247 -11.27 3.90 -12.69
CA MET A 247 -10.70 4.06 -14.03
C MET A 247 -11.23 5.30 -14.74
N ASP A 248 -12.53 5.58 -14.64
CA ASP A 248 -13.13 6.74 -15.31
C ASP A 248 -12.62 8.04 -14.69
N ARG A 249 -12.54 8.08 -13.34
CA ARG A 249 -11.99 9.23 -12.63
C ARG A 249 -10.50 9.44 -12.92
N TRP A 250 -9.74 8.36 -13.08
CA TRP A 250 -8.34 8.43 -13.50
C TRP A 250 -8.19 9.04 -14.90
N ASN A 251 -9.02 8.62 -15.85
CA ASN A 251 -8.99 9.09 -17.22
C ASN A 251 -9.40 10.57 -17.38
N GLU A 252 -10.11 11.15 -16.41
CA GLU A 252 -10.43 12.59 -16.38
C GLU A 252 -9.23 13.45 -15.94
N VAL A 253 -8.21 12.86 -15.31
CA VAL A 253 -7.05 13.60 -14.79
C VAL A 253 -6.05 13.85 -15.93
N PRO A 254 -5.54 15.08 -16.12
CA PRO A 254 -4.49 15.38 -17.08
C PRO A 254 -3.22 14.54 -16.84
N GLU A 255 -2.56 14.12 -17.90
CA GLU A 255 -1.41 13.18 -17.86
C GLU A 255 -0.27 13.66 -16.94
N ASP A 256 0.01 14.95 -16.91
CA ASP A 256 1.03 15.53 -16.03
C ASP A 256 0.66 15.41 -14.55
N LEU A 257 -0.63 15.52 -14.21
CA LEU A 257 -1.11 15.30 -12.83
C LEU A 257 -1.17 13.81 -12.48
N GLN A 258 -1.49 12.92 -13.43
CA GLN A 258 -1.36 11.47 -13.25
C GLN A 258 0.09 11.10 -12.95
N THR A 259 1.04 11.65 -13.71
CA THR A 259 2.48 11.45 -13.50
C THR A 259 2.92 11.98 -12.14
N LEU A 260 2.49 13.20 -11.78
CA LEU A 260 2.79 13.79 -10.47
C LEU A 260 2.26 12.92 -9.33
N PHE A 261 1.01 12.43 -9.45
CA PHE A 261 0.43 11.57 -8.41
C PHE A 261 1.20 10.27 -8.25
N ARG A 262 1.57 9.61 -9.35
CA ARG A 262 2.42 8.41 -9.32
C ARG A 262 3.76 8.68 -8.63
N VAL A 263 4.44 9.77 -8.97
CA VAL A 263 5.71 10.15 -8.32
C VAL A 263 5.53 10.37 -6.81
N CYS A 264 4.41 10.98 -6.38
CA CYS A 264 4.12 11.14 -4.96
C CYS A 264 3.84 9.80 -4.27
N CYS A 265 3.17 8.85 -4.94
CA CYS A 265 2.97 7.50 -4.45
C CYS A 265 4.31 6.76 -4.30
N ASP A 266 5.18 6.81 -5.30
CA ASP A 266 6.52 6.19 -5.25
C ASP A 266 7.38 6.80 -4.14
N GLN A 267 7.32 8.11 -3.95
CA GLN A 267 7.98 8.79 -2.83
C GLN A 267 7.44 8.30 -1.48
N SER A 268 6.13 8.08 -1.36
CA SER A 268 5.53 7.48 -0.17
C SER A 268 6.08 6.08 0.10
N HIS A 269 6.18 5.23 -0.93
CA HIS A 269 6.76 3.90 -0.81
C HIS A 269 8.22 3.93 -0.34
N TYR A 270 9.05 4.80 -0.94
CA TYR A 270 10.45 4.98 -0.53
C TYR A 270 10.57 5.46 0.93
N TYR A 271 9.76 6.46 1.32
CA TYR A 271 9.75 6.99 2.68
C TYR A 271 9.41 5.91 3.70
N ARG A 272 8.38 5.09 3.43
CA ARG A 272 7.98 4.00 4.32
C ARG A 272 9.08 2.98 4.52
N GLN A 273 9.79 2.56 3.46
CA GLN A 273 10.85 1.57 3.57
C GLN A 273 11.88 1.93 4.63
N TRP A 274 12.41 3.14 4.59
CA TRP A 274 13.44 3.51 5.56
C TRP A 274 12.84 3.83 6.93
N TRP A 275 11.59 4.32 7.00
CA TRP A 275 10.91 4.56 8.26
C TRP A 275 10.68 3.25 9.03
N TYR A 276 10.11 2.24 8.39
CA TYR A 276 9.95 0.92 8.99
C TYR A 276 11.29 0.27 9.30
N TRP A 277 12.22 0.24 8.36
CA TRP A 277 13.52 -0.41 8.55
C TRP A 277 14.29 0.19 9.74
N GLY A 278 14.35 1.51 9.83
CA GLY A 278 15.00 2.21 10.94
C GLY A 278 14.26 2.04 12.27
N GLY A 279 12.93 2.07 12.23
CA GLY A 279 12.06 1.84 13.38
C GLY A 279 12.19 0.43 13.95
N GLU A 280 12.15 -0.61 13.07
CA GLU A 280 12.37 -2.00 13.45
C GLU A 280 13.70 -2.17 14.21
N ALA A 281 14.80 -1.68 13.63
CA ALA A 281 16.12 -1.77 14.25
C ALA A 281 16.18 -1.05 15.60
N ASN A 282 15.66 0.18 15.67
CA ASN A 282 15.70 0.97 16.87
C ASN A 282 14.84 0.39 18.00
N LEU A 283 13.61 -0.02 17.70
CA LEU A 283 12.67 -0.49 18.72
C LEU A 283 12.99 -1.90 19.23
N ARG A 284 13.59 -2.76 18.42
CA ARG A 284 14.12 -4.06 18.90
C ARG A 284 15.26 -3.90 19.88
N VAL A 285 16.05 -2.82 19.79
CA VAL A 285 17.18 -2.54 20.67
C VAL A 285 16.76 -1.71 21.88
N ASN A 286 15.96 -0.69 21.68
CA ASN A 286 15.66 0.35 22.66
C ASN A 286 14.21 0.38 23.14
N GLY A 287 13.32 -0.41 22.51
CA GLY A 287 11.91 -0.47 22.91
C GLY A 287 11.75 -1.09 24.31
N THR A 288 10.83 -0.54 25.09
CA THR A 288 10.63 -0.94 26.50
C THR A 288 9.25 -1.54 26.77
N LYS A 289 8.33 -1.49 25.80
CA LYS A 289 6.95 -1.97 25.98
C LYS A 289 6.79 -3.47 25.74
N MET A 290 7.62 -4.03 24.84
CA MET A 290 7.48 -5.42 24.41
C MET A 290 8.79 -6.17 24.65
N GLN A 291 8.67 -7.45 25.07
CA GLN A 291 9.81 -8.37 25.17
C GLN A 291 9.93 -9.16 23.85
N LEU A 292 11.16 -9.28 23.34
CA LEU A 292 11.43 -10.06 22.15
C LEU A 292 11.41 -11.55 22.48
N THR A 293 10.72 -12.33 21.65
CA THR A 293 10.72 -13.80 21.68
C THR A 293 11.16 -14.36 20.34
N SER A 294 11.53 -15.62 20.30
CA SER A 294 11.86 -16.31 19.06
C SER A 294 11.54 -17.79 19.16
N ILE A 295 11.05 -18.36 18.07
CA ILE A 295 11.00 -19.81 17.84
C ILE A 295 12.36 -20.21 17.27
N PRO A 296 12.98 -21.32 17.74
CA PRO A 296 14.26 -21.79 17.20
C PRO A 296 14.22 -22.00 15.67
N ASP A 297 15.30 -21.67 14.99
CA ASP A 297 15.37 -21.71 13.51
C ASP A 297 15.04 -23.11 12.95
N GLU A 298 15.49 -24.18 13.61
CA GLU A 298 15.19 -25.56 13.21
C GLU A 298 13.68 -25.88 13.27
N GLU A 299 12.98 -25.32 14.23
CA GLU A 299 11.53 -25.48 14.37
C GLU A 299 10.80 -24.54 13.38
N TRP A 300 11.27 -23.28 13.22
CA TRP A 300 10.70 -22.32 12.27
C TRP A 300 10.84 -22.76 10.81
N ALA A 301 11.86 -23.52 10.48
CA ALA A 301 12.04 -24.12 9.16
C ALA A 301 10.84 -24.99 8.70
N GLN A 302 10.04 -25.52 9.64
CA GLN A 302 8.79 -26.23 9.31
C GLN A 302 7.75 -25.28 8.71
N VAL A 303 7.67 -24.03 9.21
CA VAL A 303 6.79 -22.99 8.69
C VAL A 303 7.22 -22.57 7.29
N GLU A 304 8.52 -22.36 7.08
CA GLU A 304 9.07 -22.04 5.75
C GLU A 304 8.82 -23.14 4.72
N ASN A 305 9.00 -24.41 5.12
CA ASN A 305 8.74 -25.56 4.25
C ASN A 305 7.25 -25.70 3.91
N ALA A 306 6.35 -25.42 4.87
CA ALA A 306 4.90 -25.46 4.62
C ALA A 306 4.47 -24.38 3.61
N ALA A 307 5.17 -23.26 3.55
CA ALA A 307 4.88 -22.22 2.56
C ALA A 307 5.05 -22.71 1.12
N ILE A 308 5.98 -23.63 0.87
CA ILE A 308 6.17 -24.23 -0.48
C ILE A 308 4.89 -24.95 -0.93
N GLN A 309 4.29 -25.74 -0.04
CA GLN A 309 3.03 -26.44 -0.33
C GLN A 309 1.88 -25.46 -0.49
N PHE A 310 1.81 -24.44 0.37
CA PHE A 310 0.81 -23.39 0.27
C PHE A 310 0.90 -22.65 -1.08
N TRP A 311 2.11 -22.41 -1.58
CA TRP A 311 2.32 -21.83 -2.92
C TRP A 311 1.81 -22.75 -4.02
N ASP A 312 1.99 -24.06 -3.90
CA ASP A 312 1.45 -25.05 -4.85
C ASP A 312 -0.07 -25.05 -4.86
N GLU A 313 -0.68 -24.97 -3.67
CA GLU A 313 -2.15 -24.87 -3.54
C GLU A 313 -2.69 -23.62 -4.24
N ILE A 314 -2.09 -22.44 -3.96
CA ILE A 314 -2.50 -21.19 -4.60
C ILE A 314 -2.27 -21.23 -6.12
N ALA A 315 -1.13 -21.76 -6.59
CA ALA A 315 -0.85 -21.87 -8.01
C ALA A 315 -1.85 -22.79 -8.75
N ALA A 316 -2.45 -23.74 -8.05
CA ALA A 316 -3.47 -24.64 -8.61
C ALA A 316 -4.87 -24.01 -8.72
N GLU A 317 -5.10 -22.86 -8.09
CA GLU A 317 -6.41 -22.17 -8.10
C GLU A 317 -6.71 -21.53 -9.48
N GLY A 318 -5.67 -21.11 -10.24
CA GLY A 318 -5.87 -20.51 -11.56
C GLY A 318 -4.57 -20.15 -12.29
N GLU A 319 -4.73 -19.75 -13.55
CA GLU A 319 -3.57 -19.39 -14.39
C GLU A 319 -2.86 -18.11 -13.91
N VAL A 320 -3.61 -17.12 -13.42
CA VAL A 320 -3.03 -15.89 -12.91
C VAL A 320 -2.26 -16.16 -11.62
N GLN A 321 -2.84 -16.93 -10.71
CA GLN A 321 -2.19 -17.34 -9.46
C GLN A 321 -0.89 -18.09 -9.77
N LYS A 322 -0.93 -19.01 -10.74
CA LYS A 322 0.26 -19.74 -11.17
C LYS A 322 1.34 -18.81 -11.71
N ARG A 323 0.99 -17.84 -12.56
CA ARG A 323 1.95 -16.85 -13.11
C ARG A 323 2.64 -16.07 -11.99
N VAL A 324 1.90 -15.61 -10.99
CA VAL A 324 2.44 -14.86 -9.85
C VAL A 324 3.35 -15.75 -9.01
N VAL A 325 2.93 -16.97 -8.67
CA VAL A 325 3.74 -17.91 -7.89
C VAL A 325 5.03 -18.28 -8.64
N ASP A 326 4.98 -18.48 -9.97
CA ASP A 326 6.16 -18.76 -10.78
C ASP A 326 7.17 -17.57 -10.73
N ILE A 327 6.68 -16.33 -10.70
CA ILE A 327 7.51 -15.14 -10.51
C ILE A 327 8.18 -15.17 -9.12
N PHE A 328 7.44 -15.44 -8.05
CA PHE A 328 8.02 -15.52 -6.71
C PHE A 328 9.08 -16.62 -6.60
N ARG A 329 8.82 -17.79 -7.18
CA ARG A 329 9.80 -18.88 -7.21
C ARG A 329 11.06 -18.50 -7.97
N LYS A 330 10.90 -17.89 -9.14
CA LYS A 330 12.03 -17.42 -9.93
C LYS A 330 12.83 -16.38 -9.16
N TYR A 331 12.17 -15.39 -8.58
CA TYR A 331 12.79 -14.33 -7.79
C TYR A 331 13.61 -14.92 -6.62
N ASN A 332 12.98 -15.76 -5.79
CA ASN A 332 13.64 -16.38 -4.65
C ASN A 332 14.84 -17.23 -5.08
N ALA A 333 14.73 -17.99 -6.18
CA ALA A 333 15.84 -18.78 -6.72
C ALA A 333 16.98 -17.89 -7.23
N ASP A 334 16.68 -16.77 -7.90
CA ASP A 334 17.68 -15.82 -8.37
C ASP A 334 18.43 -15.18 -7.20
N MET A 335 17.71 -14.74 -6.14
CA MET A 335 18.32 -14.15 -4.95
C MET A 335 19.20 -15.17 -4.19
N GLN A 336 18.75 -16.41 -4.06
CA GLN A 336 19.53 -17.48 -3.45
C GLN A 336 20.81 -17.76 -4.25
N LYS A 337 20.71 -17.83 -5.57
CA LYS A 337 21.85 -18.05 -6.46
C LYS A 337 22.85 -16.89 -6.46
N ALA A 338 22.36 -15.65 -6.32
CA ALA A 338 23.19 -14.45 -6.23
C ALA A 338 24.07 -14.45 -4.96
N GLY A 339 23.67 -15.16 -3.91
CA GLY A 339 24.42 -15.25 -2.68
C GLY A 339 24.33 -13.97 -1.84
N ARG A 340 25.26 -13.81 -0.86
CA ARG A 340 25.25 -12.62 0.01
C ARG A 340 25.57 -11.36 -0.79
N PRO A 341 24.88 -10.21 -0.53
CA PRO A 341 23.85 -9.95 0.49
C PRO A 341 22.42 -10.35 0.10
N TYR A 342 22.19 -10.89 -1.09
CA TYR A 342 20.87 -11.18 -1.64
C TYR A 342 20.28 -12.52 -1.16
N ARG A 343 21.11 -13.37 -0.61
CA ARG A 343 20.70 -14.68 -0.14
C ARG A 343 19.82 -14.58 1.09
N TYR A 344 18.66 -15.20 1.01
CA TYR A 344 17.80 -15.49 2.14
C TYR A 344 18.37 -16.75 2.84
N GLY A 345 18.88 -16.58 4.00
CA GLY A 345 19.55 -17.66 4.68
C GLY A 345 18.82 -18.16 5.84
#